data_50897a8f645bf867ab8cb5843ac00817
#
_entry.id   50897a8f645bf867ab8cb5843ac00817
#
_cell.length_a   1.000
_cell.length_b   1.000
_cell.length_c   1.000
_cell.angle_alpha   90.00
_cell.angle_beta   90.00
_cell.angle_gamma   90.00
#
_symmetry.space_group_name_H-M   'P 1'
#
loop_
_entity.id
_entity.type
_entity.pdbx_description
1 polymer ?
#
loop_
_entity_poly.entity_id
_entity_poly.type
_entity_poly.pdbx_seq_one_letter_code
_entity_poly.pdbx_strand_id
1 'polypeptide(L)'
;MQDMFWEIFEDSREDSDVEPRYVISVAARMVGAHAQTLRTYERLGLVDPARTQGNFRLYSERDIRRVHRIKMLIEDLGVNLAGVEVILRMSAQMSALQRRLQELASTPESQPSHRSVSSTRGR
;
A
#
# COMPACT_ATOMS: atom_id res chain seq x y z
N MET A 1 -4.82 -19.03 -3.51
CA MET A 1 -5.82 -18.12 -4.02
C MET A 1 -6.24 -17.09 -2.99
N GLN A 2 -6.68 -17.55 -1.85
CA GLN A 2 -7.07 -16.62 -0.81
C GLN A 2 -5.93 -15.76 -0.35
N ASP A 3 -4.75 -16.34 -0.20
CA ASP A 3 -3.60 -15.56 0.25
C ASP A 3 -3.27 -14.46 -0.73
N MET A 4 -3.32 -14.78 -2.03
CA MET A 4 -3.05 -13.79 -3.04
C MET A 4 -4.11 -12.70 -3.03
N PHE A 5 -5.36 -13.09 -2.82
CA PHE A 5 -6.45 -12.12 -2.80
C PHE A 5 -6.24 -11.07 -1.71
N TRP A 6 -5.86 -11.52 -0.51
CA TRP A 6 -5.66 -10.59 0.60
C TRP A 6 -4.44 -9.71 0.39
N GLU A 7 -3.43 -10.23 -0.27
CA GLU A 7 -2.24 -9.44 -0.54
C GLU A 7 -2.55 -8.25 -1.44
N ILE A 8 -3.55 -8.36 -2.28
CA ILE A 8 -3.95 -7.26 -3.15
C ILE A 8 -4.35 -6.05 -2.31
N PHE A 9 -4.97 -6.29 -1.16
CA PHE A 9 -5.51 -5.22 -0.35
C PHE A 9 -4.57 -4.75 0.75
N GLU A 10 -3.45 -5.41 0.92
CA GLU A 10 -2.55 -5.04 2.00
C GLU A 10 -1.48 -4.07 1.54
N ASP A 11 -1.34 -2.99 2.27
CA ASP A 11 -0.23 -2.07 2.06
C ASP A 11 0.86 -2.36 3.04
N SER A 12 2.08 -2.03 2.64
CA SER A 12 3.20 -2.17 3.54
C SER A 12 3.07 -1.20 4.70
N ARG A 13 3.42 -1.67 5.85
CA ARG A 13 3.43 -0.80 7.01
C ARG A 13 4.82 -0.52 7.51
N GLU A 14 5.81 -1.01 6.78
CA GLU A 14 7.18 -0.83 7.22
C GLU A 14 7.74 0.44 6.66
N ASP A 15 8.22 1.30 7.53
CA ASP A 15 8.75 2.57 7.09
C ASP A 15 9.95 2.41 6.20
N SER A 16 10.75 1.36 6.42
CA SER A 16 11.93 1.15 5.61
C SER A 16 11.60 0.85 4.17
N ASP A 17 10.36 0.41 3.90
CA ASP A 17 9.97 0.04 2.54
C ASP A 17 9.76 1.24 1.65
N VAL A 18 9.76 2.44 2.19
CA VAL A 18 9.55 3.64 1.36
C VAL A 18 10.86 4.21 0.85
N GLU A 19 11.99 3.64 1.23
CA GLU A 19 13.28 4.16 0.83
C GLU A 19 13.53 3.91 -0.65
N PRO A 20 13.87 4.95 -1.43
CA PRO A 20 14.12 4.76 -2.87
C PRO A 20 15.36 3.90 -3.09
N ARG A 21 15.26 2.90 -3.95
CA ARG A 21 16.35 1.95 -4.13
C ARG A 21 16.63 1.54 -5.55
N TYR A 22 15.61 1.34 -6.37
CA TYR A 22 15.74 0.60 -7.61
C TYR A 22 15.48 1.51 -8.81
N VAL A 23 16.42 1.53 -9.74
CA VAL A 23 16.18 2.23 -11.02
C VAL A 23 15.12 1.46 -11.81
N ILE A 24 14.53 2.15 -12.77
CA ILE A 24 13.37 1.60 -13.48
C ILE A 24 13.65 0.27 -14.17
N SER A 25 14.86 0.08 -14.73
CA SER A 25 15.15 -1.17 -15.41
C SER A 25 15.18 -2.34 -14.44
N VAL A 26 15.67 -2.11 -13.24
CA VAL A 26 15.69 -3.15 -12.21
C VAL A 26 14.28 -3.40 -11.70
N ALA A 27 13.54 -2.31 -11.44
CA ALA A 27 12.17 -2.43 -10.95
C ALA A 27 11.32 -3.21 -11.94
N ALA A 28 11.45 -2.90 -13.23
CA ALA A 28 10.68 -3.60 -14.24
C ALA A 28 10.98 -5.09 -14.24
N ARG A 29 12.27 -5.43 -14.09
CA ARG A 29 12.65 -6.83 -14.05
C ARG A 29 12.07 -7.53 -12.83
N MET A 30 12.06 -6.84 -11.70
CA MET A 30 11.55 -7.43 -10.47
C MET A 30 10.08 -7.80 -10.57
N VAL A 31 9.29 -7.02 -11.30
CA VAL A 31 7.86 -7.31 -11.44
C VAL A 31 7.52 -8.04 -12.74
N GLY A 32 8.51 -8.33 -13.56
CA GLY A 32 8.26 -9.04 -14.81
C GLY A 32 7.54 -8.20 -15.85
N ALA A 33 7.89 -6.93 -15.95
CA ALA A 33 7.26 -6.02 -16.88
C ALA A 33 8.31 -5.24 -17.64
N HIS A 34 7.88 -4.49 -18.64
CA HIS A 34 8.77 -3.62 -19.39
C HIS A 34 8.84 -2.26 -18.70
N ALA A 35 9.98 -1.59 -18.84
CA ALA A 35 10.13 -0.26 -18.27
C ALA A 35 9.03 0.69 -18.77
N GLN A 36 8.63 0.53 -20.03
CA GLN A 36 7.59 1.39 -20.58
C GLN A 36 6.27 1.21 -19.84
N THR A 37 5.98 0.01 -19.38
CA THR A 37 4.77 -0.23 -18.58
C THR A 37 4.81 0.60 -17.30
N LEU A 38 5.96 0.64 -16.64
CA LEU A 38 6.11 1.40 -15.42
C LEU A 38 5.97 2.90 -15.68
N ARG A 39 6.50 3.37 -16.80
CA ARG A 39 6.34 4.78 -17.18
C ARG A 39 4.89 5.11 -17.42
N THR A 40 4.17 4.21 -18.05
CA THR A 40 2.72 4.40 -18.29
C THR A 40 1.97 4.48 -16.98
N TYR A 41 2.27 3.60 -16.04
CA TYR A 41 1.60 3.63 -14.75
C TYR A 41 1.87 4.95 -14.02
N GLU A 42 3.09 5.44 -14.11
CA GLU A 42 3.41 6.72 -13.49
C GLU A 42 2.64 7.85 -14.16
N ARG A 43 2.58 7.84 -15.49
CA ARG A 43 1.87 8.88 -16.23
C ARG A 43 0.40 8.91 -15.87
N LEU A 44 -0.17 7.75 -15.59
CA LEU A 44 -1.57 7.65 -15.20
C LEU A 44 -1.81 7.96 -13.72
N GLY A 45 -0.76 8.25 -12.99
CA GLY A 45 -0.90 8.59 -11.58
C GLY A 45 -1.06 7.39 -10.66
N LEU A 46 -0.78 6.20 -11.15
CA LEU A 46 -0.96 4.99 -10.34
C LEU A 46 0.23 4.71 -9.44
N VAL A 47 1.39 5.23 -9.77
CA VAL A 47 2.59 5.05 -8.97
C VAL A 47 3.41 6.34 -9.08
N ASP A 48 4.15 6.65 -8.02
CA ASP A 48 4.88 7.91 -7.96
C ASP A 48 6.28 7.67 -7.37
N PRO A 49 7.21 7.15 -8.19
CA PRO A 49 8.55 6.88 -7.69
C PRO A 49 9.31 8.17 -7.41
N ALA A 50 10.26 8.10 -6.50
CA ALA A 50 11.11 9.24 -6.20
C ALA A 50 12.02 9.52 -7.39
N ARG A 51 12.62 10.70 -7.40
CA ARG A 51 13.56 11.10 -8.43
C ARG A 51 14.89 11.48 -7.80
N THR A 52 15.98 11.08 -8.44
CA THR A 52 17.30 11.50 -8.01
C THR A 52 17.55 12.92 -8.46
N GLN A 53 18.68 13.47 -8.06
CA GLN A 53 19.10 14.79 -8.52
C GLN A 53 19.25 14.82 -10.03
N GLY A 54 19.64 13.71 -10.65
CA GLY A 54 19.72 13.62 -12.10
C GLY A 54 18.39 13.32 -12.75
N ASN A 55 17.31 13.39 -12.00
CA ASN A 55 15.96 13.17 -12.49
C ASN A 55 15.70 11.74 -12.95
N PHE A 56 16.41 10.78 -12.38
CA PHE A 56 16.15 9.37 -12.63
C PHE A 56 15.15 8.85 -11.62
N ARG A 57 14.26 7.95 -12.07
CA ARG A 57 13.28 7.33 -11.21
C ARG A 57 13.97 6.33 -10.28
N LEU A 58 13.57 6.35 -9.01
CA LEU A 58 14.00 5.35 -8.04
C LEU A 58 12.76 4.79 -7.34
N TYR A 59 12.58 3.50 -7.45
CA TYR A 59 11.42 2.80 -6.90
C TYR A 59 11.78 2.20 -5.55
N SER A 60 10.90 2.39 -4.58
CA SER A 60 11.05 1.75 -3.27
C SER A 60 10.49 0.34 -3.32
N GLU A 61 10.71 -0.42 -2.25
CA GLU A 61 10.07 -1.72 -2.12
C GLU A 61 8.55 -1.58 -2.16
N ARG A 62 8.05 -0.56 -1.53
CA ARG A 62 6.62 -0.30 -1.53
C ARG A 62 6.10 -0.02 -2.92
N ASP A 63 6.86 0.75 -3.69
CA ASP A 63 6.52 1.02 -5.08
C ASP A 63 6.49 -0.26 -5.90
N ILE A 64 7.46 -1.13 -5.68
CA ILE A 64 7.53 -2.41 -6.39
C ILE A 64 6.29 -3.24 -6.12
N ARG A 65 5.89 -3.32 -4.86
CA ARG A 65 4.69 -4.07 -4.52
C ARG A 65 3.44 -3.46 -5.14
N ARG A 66 3.41 -2.13 -5.18
CA ARG A 66 2.27 -1.45 -5.78
C ARG A 66 2.19 -1.73 -7.28
N VAL A 67 3.32 -1.66 -7.97
CA VAL A 67 3.36 -1.97 -9.39
C VAL A 67 2.93 -3.40 -9.64
N HIS A 68 3.42 -4.32 -8.82
CA HIS A 68 3.05 -5.73 -8.94
C HIS A 68 1.55 -5.92 -8.76
N ARG A 69 0.98 -5.22 -7.80
CA ARG A 69 -0.45 -5.27 -7.53
C ARG A 69 -1.25 -4.77 -8.72
N ILE A 70 -0.82 -3.65 -9.30
CA ILE A 70 -1.49 -3.07 -10.47
C ILE A 70 -1.44 -4.05 -11.64
N LYS A 71 -0.28 -4.61 -11.87
CA LYS A 71 -0.11 -5.56 -12.96
C LYS A 71 -1.01 -6.77 -12.79
N MET A 72 -1.07 -7.28 -11.56
CA MET A 72 -1.92 -8.42 -11.26
C MET A 72 -3.40 -8.11 -11.49
N LEU A 73 -3.84 -6.93 -11.06
CA LEU A 73 -5.23 -6.54 -11.23
C LEU A 73 -5.59 -6.48 -12.71
N ILE A 74 -4.71 -5.93 -13.52
CA ILE A 74 -4.98 -5.77 -14.94
C ILE A 74 -4.86 -7.09 -15.68
N GLU A 75 -3.74 -7.78 -15.51
CA GLU A 75 -3.43 -8.94 -16.34
C GLU A 75 -4.08 -10.22 -15.85
N ASP A 76 -4.07 -10.42 -14.54
CA ASP A 76 -4.61 -11.68 -14.02
C ASP A 76 -6.09 -11.62 -13.73
N LEU A 77 -6.59 -10.45 -13.31
CA LEU A 77 -7.98 -10.32 -12.91
C LEU A 77 -8.81 -9.52 -13.91
N GLY A 78 -8.19 -8.97 -14.95
CA GLY A 78 -8.94 -8.30 -16.01
C GLY A 78 -9.57 -6.98 -15.59
N VAL A 79 -9.04 -6.33 -14.56
CA VAL A 79 -9.60 -5.06 -14.09
C VAL A 79 -9.12 -3.95 -15.01
N ASN A 80 -9.99 -3.05 -15.42
CA ASN A 80 -9.59 -1.93 -16.26
C ASN A 80 -8.97 -0.84 -15.38
N LEU A 81 -8.42 0.19 -16.02
CA LEU A 81 -7.68 1.22 -15.30
C LEU A 81 -8.54 1.97 -14.30
N ALA A 82 -9.78 2.24 -14.65
CA ALA A 82 -10.67 2.94 -13.72
C ALA A 82 -10.89 2.09 -12.48
N GLY A 83 -11.06 0.79 -12.67
CA GLY A 83 -11.23 -0.13 -11.54
C GLY A 83 -9.98 -0.22 -10.69
N VAL A 84 -8.81 -0.20 -11.33
CA VAL A 84 -7.55 -0.22 -10.59
C VAL A 84 -7.47 0.98 -9.66
N GLU A 85 -7.80 2.17 -10.17
CA GLU A 85 -7.78 3.37 -9.34
C GLU A 85 -8.68 3.24 -8.12
N VAL A 86 -9.88 2.73 -8.33
CA VAL A 86 -10.83 2.56 -7.24
C VAL A 86 -10.31 1.56 -6.22
N ILE A 87 -9.79 0.44 -6.71
CA ILE A 87 -9.28 -0.61 -5.81
C ILE A 87 -8.11 -0.09 -4.99
N LEU A 88 -7.19 0.64 -5.60
CA LEU A 88 -6.04 1.16 -4.88
C LEU A 88 -6.48 2.16 -3.81
N ARG A 89 -7.45 2.99 -4.14
CA ARG A 89 -7.97 3.97 -3.18
C ARG A 89 -8.65 3.27 -2.00
N MET A 90 -9.48 2.28 -2.31
CA MET A 90 -10.17 1.55 -1.26
C MET A 90 -9.20 0.76 -0.40
N SER A 91 -8.17 0.19 -1.01
CA SER A 91 -7.12 -0.52 -0.30
C SER A 91 -6.44 0.40 0.71
N ALA A 92 -6.10 1.61 0.27
CA ALA A 92 -5.44 2.57 1.15
C ALA A 92 -6.34 2.93 2.32
N GLN A 93 -7.64 3.10 2.06
CA GLN A 93 -8.58 3.41 3.13
C GLN A 93 -8.71 2.26 4.10
N MET A 94 -8.74 1.03 3.59
CA MET A 94 -8.81 -0.14 4.44
C MET A 94 -7.58 -0.24 5.33
N SER A 95 -6.41 -0.02 4.77
CA SER A 95 -5.17 -0.07 5.55
C SER A 95 -5.17 0.99 6.62
N ALA A 96 -5.63 2.19 6.30
CA ALA A 96 -5.69 3.27 7.27
C ALA A 96 -6.64 2.92 8.42
N LEU A 97 -7.79 2.36 8.09
CA LEU A 97 -8.74 1.97 9.12
C LEU A 97 -8.20 0.85 9.99
N GLN A 98 -7.53 -0.11 9.39
CA GLN A 98 -6.91 -1.19 10.16
C GLN A 98 -5.88 -0.65 11.14
N ARG A 99 -5.06 0.30 10.68
CA ARG A 99 -4.05 0.88 11.58
C ARG A 99 -4.71 1.61 12.73
N ARG A 100 -5.80 2.34 12.46
CA ARG A 100 -6.49 3.03 13.52
C ARG A 100 -7.10 2.07 14.53
N LEU A 101 -7.65 0.97 14.05
CA LEU A 101 -8.17 -0.05 14.95
C LEU A 101 -7.08 -0.65 15.80
N GLN A 102 -5.92 -0.92 15.21
CA GLN A 102 -4.80 -1.46 15.97
C GLN A 102 -4.31 -0.47 17.01
N GLU A 103 -4.24 0.81 16.66
CA GLU A 103 -3.84 1.84 17.60
C GLU A 103 -4.80 1.92 18.77
N LEU A 104 -6.08 1.88 18.50
CA LEU A 104 -7.06 1.94 19.57
C LEU A 104 -7.00 0.72 20.45
N ALA A 105 -6.80 -0.44 19.86
CA ALA A 105 -6.75 -1.67 20.63
C ALA A 105 -5.50 -1.76 21.49
N SER A 106 -4.40 -1.15 21.06
CA SER A 106 -3.16 -1.27 21.80
C SER A 106 -2.91 -0.11 22.74
N THR A 107 -3.79 0.87 22.78
CA THR A 107 -3.61 2.03 23.65
C THR A 107 -4.14 1.71 25.03
N PRO A 108 -3.31 1.77 26.05
CA PRO A 108 -3.78 1.43 27.40
C PRO A 108 -4.89 2.34 27.88
N GLU A 109 -4.87 3.59 27.51
CA GLU A 109 -5.87 4.50 27.99
C GLU A 109 -7.25 4.18 27.47
N SER A 110 -7.32 3.52 26.34
CA SER A 110 -8.63 3.24 25.79
C SER A 110 -9.31 2.13 26.53
N GLN A 111 -8.57 1.40 27.39
CA GLN A 111 -9.20 0.36 28.10
C GLN A 111 -9.66 0.77 29.42
N PRO A 112 -8.84 1.42 30.18
CA PRO A 112 -9.31 1.71 31.50
C PRO A 112 -10.39 2.70 31.53
N SER A 113 -10.55 3.39 30.48
CA SER A 113 -11.58 4.36 30.59
C SER A 113 -12.83 3.70 30.92
N HIS A 114 -12.76 2.55 30.95
CA HIS A 114 -13.79 1.96 31.31
C HIS A 114 -13.81 1.74 32.51
N ARG A 115 -13.00 1.48 32.90
CA ARG A 115 -13.13 1.19 34.04
C ARG A 115 -13.45 2.09 34.75
N SER A 116 -13.16 2.80 34.39
CA SER A 116 -13.40 3.72 35.22
C SER A 116 -14.68 3.88 35.28
N VAL A 117 -15.13 3.53 34.84
CA VAL A 117 -16.22 3.73 34.94
C VAL A 117 -16.72 3.14 35.72
N SER A 118 -16.49 2.49 35.88
CA SER A 118 -17.09 1.94 36.60
C SER A 118 -17.09 2.25 37.67
N SER A 119 -16.46 2.39 37.93
CA SER A 119 -16.41 2.60 39.03
C SER A 119 -17.24 3.31 39.47
N THR A 120 -17.61 3.57 39.35
CA THR A 120 -18.35 4.22 39.82
C THR A 120 -19.32 3.73 40.10
N ARG A 121 -19.55 3.14 40.35
CA ARG A 121 -20.33 2.73 40.72
C ARG A 121 -20.38 2.54 41.67
N GLY A 122 -20.24 2.55 42.03
CA GLY A 122 -20.34 2.45 42.91
C GLY A 122 -20.79 2.67 43.72
N ARG A 123 -21.05 2.59 44.05
CA ARG A 123 -21.49 2.68 44.80
C ARG A 123 -21.98 2.59 45.23
#